data_e81f1594f3896035ac031b9d1357585c
#
_entry.id   e81f1594f3896035ac031b9d1357585c
#
_cell.length_a   1.000
_cell.length_b   1.000
_cell.length_c   1.000
_cell.angle_alpha   90.00
_cell.angle_beta   90.00
_cell.angle_gamma   90.00
#
_symmetry.space_group_name_H-M   'P 1'
#
loop_
_entity.id
_entity.type
_entity.pdbx_description
1 polymer ?
#
loop_
_entity_poly.entity_id
_entity_poly.type
_entity_poly.pdbx_seq_one_letter_code
_entity_poly.pdbx_strand_id
1 'polypeptide(L)'
;MANAPIDLRSDTVTRPTPGMRRAMAEAEVGDDVYGEDPTVRRLEARVAERLGMEAAVFVPSGTQGNQIAIGVHTRPGEEVILEEGSHPFHYENGAIAALWGAQPRTVAGQRGMLTPAQILAASRGKDDHLPRSRLLILENTHNRGGGTVWKPAAFADAVAAGRAAGLLVHLDGARLFNAEVAAGVPASTWAKQSDSTTVCFSKGLGAPVGSVLSGNAAFVAEARRLRKRLGGGMRQAGFLAAACLYALDHHVARLAEDHENARVLARRLAEVPGVRVELDRVETNMVYAELPVDAPSFVPRLRAAGLLVNSVGPHAIRLVCHLDVDRAGCERAADVLRASLEGR
;
A
#
# COMPACT_ATOMS: atom_id res chain seq x y z
N MET A 1 20.58 29.89 1.55
CA MET A 1 19.34 29.24 1.05
C MET A 1 18.83 28.31 2.15
N ALA A 2 17.60 28.47 2.63
CA ALA A 2 17.03 27.54 3.58
C ALA A 2 17.02 26.15 2.94
N ASN A 3 17.59 25.15 3.61
CA ASN A 3 17.53 23.76 3.13
C ASN A 3 16.06 23.35 2.96
N ALA A 4 15.74 22.68 1.85
CA ALA A 4 14.40 22.15 1.63
C ALA A 4 14.01 21.22 2.82
N PRO A 5 12.77 21.26 3.28
CA PRO A 5 12.34 20.43 4.41
C PRO A 5 12.51 18.95 4.09
N ILE A 6 12.85 18.16 5.11
CA ILE A 6 12.93 16.71 5.02
C ILE A 6 11.51 16.18 5.20
N ASP A 7 10.93 15.63 4.13
CA ASP A 7 9.54 15.16 4.15
C ASP A 7 9.48 13.64 4.31
N LEU A 8 9.18 13.18 5.51
CA LEU A 8 9.01 11.77 5.87
C LEU A 8 7.55 11.42 6.23
N ARG A 9 6.58 12.23 5.78
CA ARG A 9 5.14 11.99 6.08
C ARG A 9 4.63 10.70 5.45
N SER A 10 5.03 10.44 4.20
CA SER A 10 4.59 9.28 3.41
C SER A 10 5.44 9.15 2.14
N ASP A 11 5.59 7.94 1.63
CA ASP A 11 6.15 7.69 0.30
C ASP A 11 5.22 8.16 -0.85
N THR A 12 4.02 8.60 -0.55
CA THR A 12 3.10 9.22 -1.52
C THR A 12 3.48 10.65 -1.90
N VAL A 13 4.45 11.27 -1.21
CA VAL A 13 4.95 12.63 -1.54
C VAL A 13 6.06 12.60 -2.59
N THR A 14 6.49 11.42 -3.02
CA THR A 14 7.54 11.21 -4.03
C THR A 14 7.20 11.90 -5.34
N ARG A 15 8.25 12.36 -6.03
CA ARG A 15 8.12 13.07 -7.30
C ARG A 15 8.74 12.25 -8.43
N PRO A 16 8.14 12.30 -9.65
CA PRO A 16 8.72 11.62 -10.80
C PRO A 16 10.14 12.11 -11.09
N THR A 17 11.06 11.15 -11.23
CA THR A 17 12.46 11.40 -11.58
C THR A 17 12.56 12.00 -13.00
N PRO A 18 13.69 12.65 -13.36
CA PRO A 18 13.91 13.15 -14.73
C PRO A 18 13.77 12.05 -15.80
N GLY A 19 14.24 10.81 -15.53
CA GLY A 19 14.07 9.67 -16.44
C GLY A 19 12.60 9.26 -16.60
N MET A 20 11.86 9.19 -15.51
CA MET A 20 10.43 8.92 -15.54
C MET A 20 9.64 9.99 -16.30
N ARG A 21 9.98 11.29 -16.11
CA ARG A 21 9.35 12.40 -16.84
C ARG A 21 9.59 12.32 -18.36
N ARG A 22 10.80 11.93 -18.79
CA ARG A 22 11.07 11.67 -20.21
C ARG A 22 10.25 10.52 -20.74
N ALA A 23 10.21 9.38 -20.03
CA ALA A 23 9.39 8.24 -20.42
C ALA A 23 7.89 8.60 -20.57
N MET A 24 7.38 9.46 -19.69
CA MET A 24 6.02 9.99 -19.81
C MET A 24 5.86 10.86 -21.06
N ALA A 25 6.78 11.78 -21.32
CA ALA A 25 6.70 12.70 -22.46
C ALA A 25 6.79 11.98 -23.83
N GLU A 26 7.53 10.89 -23.89
CA GLU A 26 7.78 10.08 -25.09
C GLU A 26 6.81 8.88 -25.25
N ALA A 27 5.83 8.77 -24.35
CA ALA A 27 4.91 7.62 -24.35
C ALA A 27 4.06 7.58 -25.62
N GLU A 28 4.02 6.41 -26.26
CA GLU A 28 3.02 6.12 -27.30
C GLU A 28 1.66 5.96 -26.63
N VAL A 29 0.64 6.66 -27.15
CA VAL A 29 -0.69 6.71 -26.55
C VAL A 29 -1.80 6.45 -27.53
N GLY A 30 -2.93 5.99 -27.03
CA GLY A 30 -4.19 5.80 -27.75
C GLY A 30 -5.35 5.91 -26.77
N ASP A 31 -6.59 5.64 -27.22
CA ASP A 31 -7.74 5.68 -26.31
C ASP A 31 -7.85 4.36 -25.52
N ASP A 32 -7.58 4.42 -24.19
CA ASP A 32 -7.65 3.26 -23.30
C ASP A 32 -9.08 2.70 -23.17
N VAL A 33 -10.11 3.53 -23.34
CA VAL A 33 -11.52 3.05 -23.28
C VAL A 33 -11.86 2.16 -24.47
N TYR A 34 -11.24 2.42 -25.64
CA TYR A 34 -11.32 1.52 -26.80
C TYR A 34 -10.28 0.38 -26.74
N GLY A 35 -9.42 0.37 -25.73
CA GLY A 35 -8.34 -0.62 -25.62
C GLY A 35 -7.21 -0.39 -26.63
N GLU A 36 -7.04 0.83 -27.12
CA GLU A 36 -6.07 1.18 -28.17
C GLU A 36 -4.78 1.80 -27.64
N ASP A 37 -4.70 2.14 -26.32
CA ASP A 37 -3.47 2.67 -25.72
C ASP A 37 -2.40 1.57 -25.56
N PRO A 38 -1.31 1.58 -26.36
CA PRO A 38 -0.33 0.50 -26.35
C PRO A 38 0.50 0.48 -25.09
N THR A 39 0.72 1.64 -24.46
CA THR A 39 1.51 1.75 -23.24
C THR A 39 0.73 1.24 -22.02
N VAL A 40 -0.58 1.51 -21.94
CA VAL A 40 -1.45 0.92 -20.92
C VAL A 40 -1.49 -0.60 -21.06
N ARG A 41 -1.71 -1.12 -22.27
CA ARG A 41 -1.74 -2.58 -22.50
C ARG A 41 -0.43 -3.25 -22.12
N ARG A 42 0.71 -2.62 -22.43
CA ARG A 42 2.04 -3.13 -22.05
C ARG A 42 2.22 -3.15 -20.53
N LEU A 43 1.78 -2.11 -19.82
CA LEU A 43 1.82 -2.08 -18.35
C LEU A 43 0.98 -3.20 -17.74
N GLU A 44 -0.28 -3.34 -18.20
CA GLU A 44 -1.20 -4.35 -17.71
C GLU A 44 -0.64 -5.77 -17.92
N ALA A 45 -0.14 -6.06 -19.12
CA ALA A 45 0.47 -7.35 -19.44
C ALA A 45 1.69 -7.65 -18.55
N ARG A 46 2.60 -6.67 -18.39
CA ARG A 46 3.82 -6.84 -17.56
C ARG A 46 3.51 -7.02 -16.09
N VAL A 47 2.49 -6.32 -15.56
CA VAL A 47 2.09 -6.50 -14.16
C VAL A 47 1.41 -7.85 -13.94
N ALA A 48 0.51 -8.26 -14.86
CA ALA A 48 -0.09 -9.58 -14.80
C ALA A 48 0.97 -10.69 -14.78
N GLU A 49 1.92 -10.66 -15.69
CA GLU A 49 3.06 -11.60 -15.76
C GLU A 49 3.86 -11.59 -14.46
N ARG A 50 4.28 -10.40 -13.97
CA ARG A 50 5.09 -10.27 -12.75
C ARG A 50 4.38 -10.80 -11.50
N LEU A 51 3.07 -10.66 -11.43
CA LEU A 51 2.24 -11.15 -10.32
C LEU A 51 1.79 -12.62 -10.50
N GLY A 52 2.02 -13.22 -11.66
CA GLY A 52 1.54 -14.56 -12.00
C GLY A 52 0.02 -14.64 -12.09
N MET A 53 -0.62 -13.59 -12.61
CA MET A 53 -2.07 -13.46 -12.83
C MET A 53 -2.38 -13.50 -14.32
N GLU A 54 -3.63 -13.87 -14.70
CA GLU A 54 -4.04 -13.96 -16.11
C GLU A 54 -4.16 -12.60 -16.78
N ALA A 55 -4.64 -11.60 -16.08
CA ALA A 55 -4.92 -10.28 -16.60
C ALA A 55 -4.80 -9.19 -15.54
N ALA A 56 -4.76 -7.94 -16.04
CA ALA A 56 -4.72 -6.77 -15.17
C ALA A 56 -5.47 -5.58 -15.81
N VAL A 57 -5.80 -4.59 -14.98
CA VAL A 57 -6.39 -3.33 -15.39
C VAL A 57 -5.71 -2.17 -14.67
N PHE A 58 -5.29 -1.16 -15.43
CA PHE A 58 -4.74 0.08 -14.91
C PHE A 58 -5.85 0.94 -14.29
N VAL A 59 -5.61 1.45 -13.09
CA VAL A 59 -6.53 2.32 -12.34
C VAL A 59 -5.78 3.53 -11.79
N PRO A 60 -6.45 4.70 -11.61
CA PRO A 60 -5.79 5.91 -11.13
C PRO A 60 -5.24 5.83 -9.71
N SER A 61 -5.81 4.99 -8.84
CA SER A 61 -5.41 4.90 -7.43
C SER A 61 -5.58 3.50 -6.86
N GLY A 62 -4.84 3.18 -5.78
CA GLY A 62 -5.02 1.94 -5.02
C GLY A 62 -6.42 1.83 -4.42
N THR A 63 -6.96 2.94 -3.90
CA THR A 63 -8.34 3.01 -3.39
C THR A 63 -9.33 2.55 -4.46
N GLN A 64 -9.22 3.04 -5.69
CA GLN A 64 -10.11 2.59 -6.76
C GLN A 64 -9.91 1.10 -7.07
N GLY A 65 -8.66 0.60 -7.06
CA GLY A 65 -8.37 -0.82 -7.25
C GLY A 65 -9.04 -1.69 -6.18
N ASN A 66 -8.86 -1.35 -4.92
CA ASN A 66 -9.49 -2.07 -3.80
C ASN A 66 -11.02 -2.01 -3.88
N GLN A 67 -11.59 -0.83 -4.15
CA GLN A 67 -13.04 -0.68 -4.24
C GLN A 67 -13.63 -1.43 -5.44
N ILE A 68 -12.95 -1.48 -6.58
CA ILE A 68 -13.36 -2.31 -7.71
C ILE A 68 -13.32 -3.79 -7.33
N ALA A 69 -12.25 -4.25 -6.67
CA ALA A 69 -12.15 -5.64 -6.23
C ALA A 69 -13.31 -6.03 -5.28
N ILE A 70 -13.61 -5.17 -4.31
CA ILE A 70 -14.75 -5.37 -3.40
C ILE A 70 -16.06 -5.45 -4.21
N GLY A 71 -16.29 -4.51 -5.13
CA GLY A 71 -17.52 -4.47 -5.92
C GLY A 71 -17.70 -5.66 -6.88
N VAL A 72 -16.61 -6.23 -7.42
CA VAL A 72 -16.68 -7.46 -8.23
C VAL A 72 -16.96 -8.68 -7.36
N HIS A 73 -16.32 -8.76 -6.19
CA HIS A 73 -16.38 -9.95 -5.34
C HIS A 73 -17.60 -10.01 -4.43
N THR A 74 -18.29 -8.89 -4.18
CA THR A 74 -19.41 -8.84 -3.22
C THR A 74 -20.72 -8.37 -3.86
N ARG A 75 -21.80 -8.57 -3.12
CA ARG A 75 -23.13 -8.03 -3.40
C ARG A 75 -23.62 -7.26 -2.16
N PRO A 76 -24.57 -6.32 -2.31
CA PRO A 76 -25.17 -5.64 -1.15
C PRO A 76 -25.67 -6.63 -0.09
N GLY A 77 -25.36 -6.38 1.18
CA GLY A 77 -25.67 -7.23 2.31
C GLY A 77 -24.65 -8.34 2.59
N GLU A 78 -23.68 -8.58 1.69
CA GLU A 78 -22.58 -9.50 1.98
C GLU A 78 -21.49 -8.86 2.84
N GLU A 79 -20.68 -9.68 3.48
CA GLU A 79 -19.69 -9.26 4.46
C GLU A 79 -18.25 -9.38 3.93
N VAL A 80 -17.45 -8.36 4.22
CA VAL A 80 -16.01 -8.29 3.92
C VAL A 80 -15.24 -8.40 5.22
N ILE A 81 -14.46 -9.47 5.38
CA ILE A 81 -13.59 -9.69 6.53
C ILE A 81 -12.23 -9.06 6.24
N LEU A 82 -11.72 -8.25 7.17
CA LEU A 82 -10.42 -7.59 7.07
C LEU A 82 -9.86 -7.29 8.46
N GLU A 83 -8.55 -7.12 8.53
CA GLU A 83 -7.91 -6.69 9.77
C GLU A 83 -8.34 -5.27 10.13
N GLU A 84 -8.52 -4.96 11.42
CA GLU A 84 -9.09 -3.69 11.90
C GLU A 84 -8.30 -2.45 11.49
N GLY A 85 -6.96 -2.56 11.28
CA GLY A 85 -6.09 -1.49 10.81
C GLY A 85 -5.98 -1.37 9.28
N SER A 86 -6.68 -2.21 8.51
CA SER A 86 -6.57 -2.26 7.05
C SER A 86 -6.96 -0.95 6.36
N HIS A 87 -6.27 -0.65 5.26
CA HIS A 87 -6.45 0.56 4.48
C HIS A 87 -7.90 0.74 3.96
N PRO A 88 -8.58 -0.28 3.39
CA PRO A 88 -9.94 -0.14 2.90
C PRO A 88 -10.95 0.24 3.97
N PHE A 89 -10.69 -0.11 5.23
CA PHE A 89 -11.56 0.26 6.35
C PHE A 89 -11.31 1.69 6.85
N HIS A 90 -10.03 2.09 7.01
CA HIS A 90 -9.69 3.36 7.66
C HIS A 90 -9.53 4.55 6.72
N TYR A 91 -9.08 4.32 5.47
CA TYR A 91 -8.61 5.40 4.61
C TYR A 91 -9.34 5.53 3.28
N GLU A 92 -10.42 4.76 3.08
CA GLU A 92 -11.22 4.81 1.85
C GLU A 92 -12.63 5.35 2.10
N ASN A 93 -12.77 6.20 3.13
CA ASN A 93 -13.96 7.01 3.43
C ASN A 93 -15.27 6.21 3.49
N GLY A 94 -15.26 5.00 4.08
CA GLY A 94 -16.44 4.15 4.21
C GLY A 94 -16.94 3.55 2.89
N ALA A 95 -16.10 3.53 1.85
CA ALA A 95 -16.49 3.15 0.50
C ALA A 95 -17.00 1.71 0.38
N ILE A 96 -16.58 0.79 1.25
CA ILE A 96 -17.12 -0.59 1.31
C ILE A 96 -18.65 -0.57 1.42
N ALA A 97 -19.16 0.21 2.37
CA ALA A 97 -20.60 0.34 2.58
C ALA A 97 -21.24 1.30 1.57
N ALA A 98 -20.62 2.46 1.35
CA ALA A 98 -21.20 3.54 0.56
C ALA A 98 -21.35 3.19 -0.93
N LEU A 99 -20.42 2.44 -1.52
CA LEU A 99 -20.45 2.09 -2.94
C LEU A 99 -21.11 0.74 -3.19
N TRP A 100 -20.89 -0.23 -2.30
CA TRP A 100 -21.25 -1.62 -2.56
C TRP A 100 -22.32 -2.18 -1.64
N GLY A 101 -22.73 -1.44 -0.60
CA GLY A 101 -23.67 -1.94 0.41
C GLY A 101 -23.14 -3.17 1.15
N ALA A 102 -21.83 -3.42 1.09
CA ALA A 102 -21.20 -4.54 1.78
C ALA A 102 -20.86 -4.14 3.23
N GLN A 103 -20.97 -5.09 4.15
CA GLN A 103 -20.69 -4.87 5.56
C GLN A 103 -19.21 -5.18 5.87
N PRO A 104 -18.40 -4.22 6.33
CA PRO A 104 -17.06 -4.54 6.83
C PRO A 104 -17.15 -5.26 8.17
N ARG A 105 -16.42 -6.37 8.30
CA ARG A 105 -16.21 -7.10 9.55
C ARG A 105 -14.74 -7.07 9.91
N THR A 106 -14.38 -6.18 10.83
CA THR A 106 -13.02 -6.01 11.29
C THR A 106 -12.64 -7.07 12.33
N VAL A 107 -11.40 -7.49 12.29
CA VAL A 107 -10.82 -8.48 13.22
C VAL A 107 -9.51 -7.91 13.75
N ALA A 108 -9.35 -7.90 15.08
CA ALA A 108 -8.11 -7.44 15.71
C ALA A 108 -6.97 -8.41 15.38
N GLY A 109 -6.02 -7.95 14.59
CA GLY A 109 -4.83 -8.68 14.20
C GLY A 109 -3.60 -8.31 15.04
N GLN A 110 -2.52 -9.06 14.88
CA GLN A 110 -1.24 -8.68 15.44
C GLN A 110 -0.37 -8.06 14.36
N ARG A 111 -0.08 -6.77 14.48
CA ARG A 111 0.69 -5.99 13.48
C ARG A 111 0.08 -6.08 12.05
N GLY A 112 -1.23 -6.12 11.96
CA GLY A 112 -1.94 -6.24 10.70
C GLY A 112 -2.13 -7.66 10.17
N MET A 113 -1.67 -8.68 10.89
CA MET A 113 -1.74 -10.07 10.49
C MET A 113 -2.88 -10.80 11.20
N LEU A 114 -3.66 -11.55 10.45
CA LEU A 114 -4.71 -12.43 10.95
C LEU A 114 -4.22 -13.87 10.98
N THR A 115 -4.48 -14.58 12.07
CA THR A 115 -4.25 -16.02 12.15
C THR A 115 -5.37 -16.80 11.45
N PRO A 116 -5.12 -18.05 10.99
CA PRO A 116 -6.16 -18.94 10.46
C PRO A 116 -7.36 -19.09 11.39
N ALA A 117 -7.12 -19.22 12.69
CA ALA A 117 -8.19 -19.36 13.69
C ALA A 117 -9.09 -18.12 13.77
N GLN A 118 -8.51 -16.91 13.69
CA GLN A 118 -9.25 -15.66 13.67
C GLN A 118 -10.12 -15.52 12.40
N ILE A 119 -9.58 -15.90 11.23
CA ILE A 119 -10.30 -15.88 9.95
C ILE A 119 -11.50 -16.83 10.02
N LEU A 120 -11.30 -18.06 10.47
CA LEU A 120 -12.37 -19.05 10.61
C LEU A 120 -13.43 -18.59 11.62
N ALA A 121 -13.03 -18.06 12.78
CA ALA A 121 -13.95 -17.54 13.79
C ALA A 121 -14.74 -16.29 13.32
N ALA A 122 -14.16 -15.48 12.45
CA ALA A 122 -14.83 -14.33 11.85
C ALA A 122 -15.82 -14.74 10.75
N SER A 123 -15.59 -15.86 10.09
CA SER A 123 -16.44 -16.34 8.99
C SER A 123 -17.77 -16.88 9.51
N ARG A 124 -18.87 -16.40 8.92
CA ARG A 124 -20.21 -16.81 9.34
C ARG A 124 -20.65 -18.07 8.60
N GLY A 125 -21.33 -18.95 9.32
CA GLY A 125 -21.98 -20.13 8.75
C GLY A 125 -23.21 -19.79 7.92
N LYS A 126 -23.90 -20.82 7.43
CA LYS A 126 -25.19 -20.69 6.75
C LYS A 126 -26.28 -20.53 7.81
N ASP A 127 -26.77 -19.30 7.97
CA ASP A 127 -27.83 -18.94 8.89
C ASP A 127 -28.58 -17.77 8.27
N ASP A 128 -29.92 -17.85 8.20
CA ASP A 128 -30.77 -16.81 7.57
C ASP A 128 -30.78 -15.50 8.35
N HIS A 129 -30.34 -15.49 9.61
CA HIS A 129 -30.22 -14.29 10.44
C HIS A 129 -28.87 -13.56 10.23
N LEU A 130 -27.92 -14.15 9.52
CA LEU A 130 -26.55 -13.64 9.42
C LEU A 130 -26.21 -13.20 7.98
N PRO A 131 -25.49 -12.09 7.80
CA PRO A 131 -24.94 -11.75 6.50
C PRO A 131 -23.93 -12.82 6.05
N ARG A 132 -23.93 -13.10 4.77
CA ARG A 132 -22.97 -14.05 4.19
C ARG A 132 -21.56 -13.44 4.17
N SER A 133 -20.60 -14.03 4.84
CA SER A 133 -19.19 -13.70 4.67
C SER A 133 -18.74 -14.10 3.25
N ARG A 134 -18.17 -13.16 2.49
CA ARG A 134 -17.87 -13.36 1.07
C ARG A 134 -16.43 -13.13 0.69
N LEU A 135 -15.79 -12.09 1.25
CA LEU A 135 -14.47 -11.66 0.88
C LEU A 135 -13.57 -11.54 2.11
N LEU A 136 -12.36 -12.05 2.01
CA LEU A 136 -11.25 -11.78 2.93
C LEU A 136 -10.29 -10.80 2.24
N ILE A 137 -9.95 -9.69 2.90
CA ILE A 137 -8.91 -8.76 2.44
C ILE A 137 -7.69 -8.91 3.34
N LEU A 138 -6.54 -9.17 2.72
CA LEU A 138 -5.22 -9.19 3.36
C LEU A 138 -4.38 -8.04 2.79
N GLU A 139 -3.61 -7.35 3.64
CA GLU A 139 -2.78 -6.21 3.23
C GLU A 139 -1.29 -6.54 3.36
N ASN A 140 -0.49 -6.33 2.30
CA ASN A 140 0.96 -6.56 2.30
C ASN A 140 1.71 -5.49 1.45
N THR A 141 2.61 -4.69 2.03
CA THR A 141 2.95 -4.64 3.46
C THR A 141 1.86 -3.92 4.24
N HIS A 142 1.60 -4.30 5.47
CA HIS A 142 0.52 -3.71 6.24
C HIS A 142 0.90 -2.32 6.77
N ASN A 143 0.17 -1.28 6.35
CA ASN A 143 0.50 0.12 6.62
C ASN A 143 0.47 0.46 8.13
N ARG A 144 -0.64 0.21 8.81
CA ARG A 144 -0.76 0.49 10.25
C ARG A 144 0.02 -0.49 11.13
N GLY A 145 0.38 -1.65 10.58
CA GLY A 145 1.26 -2.62 11.23
C GLY A 145 2.74 -2.22 11.25
N GLY A 146 3.09 -1.08 10.61
CA GLY A 146 4.47 -0.60 10.56
C GLY A 146 5.24 -1.03 9.31
N GLY A 147 4.55 -1.32 8.22
CA GLY A 147 5.16 -1.87 7.00
C GLY A 147 5.50 -3.35 7.13
N THR A 148 4.74 -4.06 7.98
CA THR A 148 4.93 -5.49 8.24
C THR A 148 4.79 -6.32 6.98
N VAL A 149 5.67 -7.29 6.81
CA VAL A 149 5.70 -8.21 5.67
C VAL A 149 5.11 -9.56 6.05
N TRP A 150 4.12 -10.02 5.31
CA TRP A 150 3.63 -11.40 5.45
C TRP A 150 4.72 -12.40 5.07
N LYS A 151 5.08 -13.28 6.02
CA LYS A 151 5.90 -14.45 5.69
C LYS A 151 5.12 -15.34 4.72
N PRO A 152 5.72 -15.85 3.63
CA PRO A 152 5.00 -16.61 2.61
C PRO A 152 4.14 -17.77 3.15
N ALA A 153 4.66 -18.53 4.12
CA ALA A 153 3.92 -19.64 4.74
C ALA A 153 2.71 -19.15 5.53
N ALA A 154 2.87 -18.11 6.37
CA ALA A 154 1.76 -17.56 7.16
C ALA A 154 0.67 -16.94 6.27
N PHE A 155 1.06 -16.33 5.13
CA PHE A 155 0.09 -15.85 4.14
C PHE A 155 -0.68 -17.01 3.51
N ALA A 156 0.01 -18.08 3.12
CA ALA A 156 -0.62 -19.27 2.56
C ALA A 156 -1.63 -19.91 3.55
N ASP A 157 -1.27 -19.98 4.83
CA ASP A 157 -2.16 -20.50 5.88
C ASP A 157 -3.40 -19.61 6.04
N ALA A 158 -3.25 -18.29 6.00
CA ALA A 158 -4.37 -17.35 6.07
C ALA A 158 -5.30 -17.48 4.84
N VAL A 159 -4.73 -17.59 3.64
CA VAL A 159 -5.50 -17.83 2.41
C VAL A 159 -6.23 -19.18 2.47
N ALA A 160 -5.56 -20.23 2.92
CA ALA A 160 -6.17 -21.55 3.06
C ALA A 160 -7.36 -21.54 4.03
N ALA A 161 -7.25 -20.83 5.15
CA ALA A 161 -8.35 -20.65 6.10
C ALA A 161 -9.54 -19.90 5.47
N GLY A 162 -9.26 -18.82 4.72
CA GLY A 162 -10.29 -18.08 3.97
C GLY A 162 -11.02 -19.00 2.97
N ARG A 163 -10.26 -19.77 2.20
CA ARG A 163 -10.84 -20.72 1.24
C ARG A 163 -11.64 -21.83 1.89
N ALA A 164 -11.18 -22.38 3.01
CA ALA A 164 -11.93 -23.38 3.78
C ALA A 164 -13.27 -22.82 4.30
N ALA A 165 -13.32 -21.52 4.58
CA ALA A 165 -14.55 -20.81 4.93
C ALA A 165 -15.40 -20.40 3.72
N GLY A 166 -14.99 -20.70 2.48
CA GLY A 166 -15.70 -20.34 1.26
C GLY A 166 -15.56 -18.87 0.84
N LEU A 167 -14.54 -18.17 1.35
CA LEU A 167 -14.26 -16.78 1.01
C LEU A 167 -13.43 -16.67 -0.28
N LEU A 168 -13.66 -15.60 -1.04
CA LEU A 168 -12.70 -15.09 -1.99
C LEU A 168 -11.63 -14.29 -1.24
N VAL A 169 -10.45 -14.16 -1.83
CA VAL A 169 -9.31 -13.44 -1.21
C VAL A 169 -8.86 -12.31 -2.12
N HIS A 170 -8.86 -11.09 -1.60
CA HIS A 170 -8.24 -9.92 -2.21
C HIS A 170 -6.97 -9.55 -1.45
N LEU A 171 -5.89 -9.32 -2.19
CA LEU A 171 -4.64 -8.79 -1.64
C LEU A 171 -4.53 -7.29 -1.94
N ASP A 172 -4.67 -6.46 -0.88
CA ASP A 172 -4.18 -5.08 -0.96
C ASP A 172 -2.65 -5.10 -0.93
N GLY A 173 -2.08 -5.06 -2.10
CA GLY A 173 -0.64 -5.06 -2.34
C GLY A 173 -0.09 -3.67 -2.60
N ALA A 174 -0.65 -2.62 -1.99
CA ALA A 174 -0.24 -1.23 -2.24
C ALA A 174 1.27 -0.99 -2.10
N ARG A 175 1.96 -1.83 -1.30
CA ARG A 175 3.43 -1.86 -1.19
C ARG A 175 3.99 -3.29 -1.35
N LEU A 176 3.41 -4.08 -2.22
CA LEU A 176 3.82 -5.48 -2.42
C LEU A 176 5.27 -5.60 -2.94
N PHE A 177 5.74 -4.63 -3.72
CA PHE A 177 7.14 -4.59 -4.14
C PHE A 177 8.12 -4.28 -2.99
N ASN A 178 7.68 -3.57 -1.94
CA ASN A 178 8.46 -3.48 -0.70
C ASN A 178 8.54 -4.85 -0.01
N ALA A 179 7.44 -5.61 0.04
CA ALA A 179 7.46 -6.96 0.58
C ALA A 179 8.38 -7.89 -0.23
N GLU A 180 8.34 -7.81 -1.57
CA GLU A 180 9.23 -8.54 -2.49
C GLU A 180 10.70 -8.31 -2.13
N VAL A 181 11.10 -7.05 -2.02
CA VAL A 181 12.49 -6.67 -1.74
C VAL A 181 12.90 -7.04 -0.31
N ALA A 182 12.02 -6.85 0.66
CA ALA A 182 12.32 -7.15 2.06
C ALA A 182 12.44 -8.66 2.33
N ALA A 183 11.57 -9.46 1.71
CA ALA A 183 11.55 -10.91 1.90
C ALA A 183 12.50 -11.66 0.94
N GLY A 184 13.01 -11.02 -0.12
CA GLY A 184 13.85 -11.65 -1.14
C GLY A 184 13.11 -12.71 -1.98
N VAL A 185 11.79 -12.60 -2.11
CA VAL A 185 10.96 -13.52 -2.90
C VAL A 185 10.03 -12.73 -3.84
N PRO A 186 9.73 -13.26 -5.04
CA PRO A 186 8.90 -12.53 -6.01
C PRO A 186 7.52 -12.14 -5.46
N ALA A 187 7.00 -10.99 -5.87
CA ALA A 187 5.65 -10.52 -5.52
C ALA A 187 4.55 -11.56 -5.86
N SER A 188 4.75 -12.34 -6.91
CA SER A 188 3.89 -13.46 -7.30
C SER A 188 3.74 -14.52 -6.21
N THR A 189 4.66 -14.61 -5.25
CA THR A 189 4.58 -15.55 -4.12
C THR A 189 3.30 -15.36 -3.31
N TRP A 190 2.86 -14.12 -3.15
CA TRP A 190 1.61 -13.77 -2.49
C TRP A 190 0.46 -13.62 -3.49
N ALA A 191 0.68 -12.83 -4.56
CA ALA A 191 -0.37 -12.44 -5.50
C ALA A 191 -1.11 -13.63 -6.11
N LYS A 192 -0.42 -14.65 -6.61
CA LYS A 192 -1.01 -15.84 -7.26
C LYS A 192 -1.89 -16.71 -6.34
N GLN A 193 -1.83 -16.49 -5.02
CA GLN A 193 -2.68 -17.19 -4.06
C GLN A 193 -4.02 -16.48 -3.85
N SER A 194 -4.15 -15.23 -4.29
CA SER A 194 -5.35 -14.40 -4.16
C SER A 194 -6.22 -14.47 -5.42
N ASP A 195 -7.52 -14.18 -5.30
CA ASP A 195 -8.43 -14.06 -6.45
C ASP A 195 -8.23 -12.72 -7.17
N SER A 196 -7.75 -11.71 -6.45
CA SER A 196 -7.37 -10.42 -7.02
C SER A 196 -6.31 -9.74 -6.17
N THR A 197 -5.49 -8.90 -6.82
CA THR A 197 -4.40 -8.16 -6.17
C THR A 197 -4.31 -6.75 -6.73
N THR A 198 -4.28 -5.74 -5.85
CA THR A 198 -3.96 -4.35 -6.21
C THR A 198 -2.49 -4.06 -5.89
N VAL A 199 -1.76 -3.42 -6.82
CA VAL A 199 -0.42 -2.87 -6.57
C VAL A 199 -0.38 -1.38 -6.92
N CYS A 200 0.37 -0.58 -6.14
CA CYS A 200 0.49 0.86 -6.39
C CYS A 200 1.87 1.24 -6.90
N PHE A 201 1.90 2.19 -7.84
CA PHE A 201 3.11 2.81 -8.36
C PHE A 201 3.35 4.22 -7.81
N SER A 202 2.32 4.84 -7.28
CA SER A 202 2.30 6.23 -6.78
C SER A 202 2.73 6.36 -5.31
N LYS A 203 3.69 5.53 -4.89
CA LYS A 203 4.28 5.52 -3.54
C LYS A 203 5.81 5.44 -3.66
N GLY A 204 6.48 4.55 -2.95
CA GLY A 204 7.93 4.37 -3.00
C GLY A 204 8.50 4.17 -4.40
N LEU A 205 7.71 3.71 -5.35
CA LEU A 205 8.08 3.58 -6.76
C LEU A 205 8.11 4.91 -7.53
N GLY A 206 7.55 6.01 -6.97
CA GLY A 206 7.72 7.37 -7.47
C GLY A 206 6.89 7.77 -8.68
N ALA A 207 5.97 6.94 -9.17
CA ALA A 207 5.06 7.36 -10.22
C ALA A 207 4.06 8.41 -9.68
N PRO A 208 3.68 9.43 -10.48
CA PRO A 208 2.82 10.50 -9.99
C PRO A 208 1.38 10.05 -9.74
N VAL A 209 0.93 9.02 -10.45
CA VAL A 209 -0.40 8.43 -10.42
C VAL A 209 -0.28 6.99 -10.87
N GLY A 210 -1.17 6.14 -10.38
CA GLY A 210 -1.39 4.83 -10.96
C GLY A 210 -1.23 3.67 -10.00
N SER A 211 -2.12 2.74 -10.22
CA SER A 211 -2.16 1.41 -9.59
C SER A 211 -2.63 0.40 -10.64
N VAL A 212 -2.42 -0.86 -10.37
CA VAL A 212 -2.89 -1.93 -11.24
C VAL A 212 -3.61 -2.97 -10.38
N LEU A 213 -4.81 -3.33 -10.81
CA LEU A 213 -5.62 -4.40 -10.24
C LEU A 213 -5.52 -5.62 -11.15
N SER A 214 -5.15 -6.77 -10.60
CA SER A 214 -4.92 -8.02 -11.33
C SER A 214 -5.81 -9.14 -10.80
N GLY A 215 -6.11 -10.12 -11.66
CA GLY A 215 -6.89 -11.30 -11.34
C GLY A 215 -7.01 -12.22 -12.56
N ASN A 216 -8.03 -13.11 -12.56
CA ASN A 216 -8.34 -13.87 -13.75
C ASN A 216 -9.03 -13.00 -14.81
N ALA A 217 -9.11 -13.48 -16.05
CA ALA A 217 -9.63 -12.72 -17.19
C ALA A 217 -11.08 -12.26 -16.98
N ALA A 218 -11.94 -13.10 -16.42
CA ALA A 218 -13.35 -12.79 -16.16
C ALA A 218 -13.48 -11.68 -15.09
N PHE A 219 -12.71 -11.76 -14.01
CA PHE A 219 -12.63 -10.73 -12.99
C PHE A 219 -12.21 -9.38 -13.59
N VAL A 220 -11.15 -9.37 -14.40
CA VAL A 220 -10.61 -8.13 -14.98
C VAL A 220 -11.60 -7.51 -15.99
N ALA A 221 -12.34 -8.33 -16.73
CA ALA A 221 -13.40 -7.83 -17.62
C ALA A 221 -14.49 -7.07 -16.85
N GLU A 222 -14.93 -7.59 -15.70
CA GLU A 222 -15.90 -6.91 -14.84
C GLU A 222 -15.25 -5.70 -14.12
N ALA A 223 -14.00 -5.81 -13.70
CA ALA A 223 -13.24 -4.70 -13.11
C ALA A 223 -13.16 -3.49 -14.06
N ARG A 224 -12.98 -3.69 -15.38
CA ARG A 224 -13.01 -2.61 -16.36
C ARG A 224 -14.36 -1.89 -16.41
N ARG A 225 -15.47 -2.63 -16.26
CA ARG A 225 -16.83 -2.04 -16.21
C ARG A 225 -16.99 -1.16 -14.95
N LEU A 226 -16.55 -1.67 -13.80
CA LEU A 226 -16.60 -0.90 -12.54
C LEU A 226 -15.64 0.29 -12.59
N ARG A 227 -14.43 0.14 -13.17
CA ARG A 227 -13.51 1.26 -13.40
C ARG A 227 -14.21 2.40 -14.18
N LYS A 228 -14.94 2.06 -15.24
CA LYS A 228 -15.70 3.05 -16.02
C LYS A 228 -16.77 3.73 -15.19
N ARG A 229 -17.54 2.96 -14.42
CA ARG A 229 -18.60 3.46 -13.53
C ARG A 229 -18.07 4.45 -12.48
N LEU A 230 -16.88 4.17 -11.95
CA LEU A 230 -16.21 4.99 -10.93
C LEU A 230 -15.38 6.15 -11.52
N GLY A 231 -15.47 6.42 -12.82
CA GLY A 231 -14.77 7.54 -13.46
C GLY A 231 -13.29 7.29 -13.74
N GLY A 232 -12.76 6.07 -13.52
CA GLY A 232 -11.35 5.74 -13.72
C GLY A 232 -10.98 5.32 -15.15
N GLY A 233 -11.93 5.30 -16.08
CA GLY A 233 -11.68 5.07 -17.51
C GLY A 233 -11.20 6.36 -18.18
N MET A 234 -9.88 6.56 -18.20
CA MET A 234 -9.22 7.70 -18.85
C MET A 234 -9.04 7.46 -20.34
N ARG A 235 -8.62 8.48 -21.10
CA ARG A 235 -8.38 8.39 -22.53
C ARG A 235 -6.92 8.02 -22.81
N GLN A 236 -6.04 8.96 -23.09
CA GLN A 236 -4.62 8.73 -23.36
C GLN A 236 -3.84 8.50 -22.06
N ALA A 237 -4.17 7.42 -21.37
CA ALA A 237 -3.59 7.09 -20.07
C ALA A 237 -2.15 6.55 -20.16
N GLY A 238 -1.66 6.29 -21.38
CA GLY A 238 -0.30 5.84 -21.62
C GLY A 238 0.77 6.78 -21.08
N PHE A 239 0.52 8.09 -21.00
CA PHE A 239 1.42 9.03 -20.32
C PHE A 239 1.66 8.64 -18.86
N LEU A 240 0.61 8.22 -18.16
CA LEU A 240 0.70 7.79 -16.76
C LEU A 240 1.24 6.37 -16.63
N ALA A 241 0.81 5.49 -17.54
CA ALA A 241 1.28 4.10 -17.57
C ALA A 241 2.78 3.99 -17.87
N ALA A 242 3.34 4.92 -18.66
CA ALA A 242 4.79 4.99 -18.93
C ALA A 242 5.60 5.25 -17.65
N ALA A 243 5.10 6.08 -16.73
CA ALA A 243 5.72 6.27 -15.42
C ALA A 243 5.74 4.97 -14.60
N CYS A 244 4.65 4.20 -14.65
CA CYS A 244 4.55 2.92 -13.95
C CYS A 244 5.49 1.87 -14.56
N LEU A 245 5.61 1.82 -15.89
CA LEU A 245 6.58 0.95 -16.58
C LEU A 245 8.02 1.31 -16.22
N TYR A 246 8.36 2.62 -16.24
CA TYR A 246 9.68 3.09 -15.82
C TYR A 246 9.97 2.67 -14.36
N ALA A 247 8.99 2.80 -13.49
CA ALA A 247 9.12 2.38 -12.09
C ALA A 247 9.38 0.87 -11.94
N LEU A 248 8.70 0.03 -12.73
CA LEU A 248 8.95 -1.43 -12.75
C LEU A 248 10.39 -1.76 -13.14
N ASP A 249 10.93 -1.04 -14.12
CA ASP A 249 12.26 -1.32 -14.67
C ASP A 249 13.40 -0.77 -13.78
N HIS A 250 13.17 0.36 -13.09
CA HIS A 250 14.25 1.09 -12.46
C HIS A 250 14.10 1.32 -10.96
N HIS A 251 12.88 1.23 -10.39
CA HIS A 251 12.64 1.65 -9.01
C HIS A 251 12.35 0.49 -8.05
N VAL A 252 12.03 -0.71 -8.50
CA VAL A 252 11.73 -1.82 -7.59
C VAL A 252 12.97 -2.21 -6.77
N ALA A 253 14.09 -2.46 -7.43
CA ALA A 253 15.32 -2.88 -6.74
C ALA A 253 15.84 -1.80 -5.76
N ARG A 254 15.67 -0.51 -6.09
CA ARG A 254 16.10 0.59 -5.24
C ARG A 254 15.31 0.73 -3.93
N LEU A 255 14.13 0.10 -3.79
CA LEU A 255 13.40 0.07 -2.51
C LEU A 255 14.26 -0.48 -1.36
N ALA A 256 15.28 -1.28 -1.67
CA ALA A 256 16.27 -1.72 -0.67
C ALA A 256 16.99 -0.55 0.01
N GLU A 257 17.24 0.55 -0.71
CA GLU A 257 17.84 1.76 -0.15
C GLU A 257 16.90 2.44 0.86
N ASP A 258 15.60 2.50 0.54
CA ASP A 258 14.58 3.05 1.45
C ASP A 258 14.48 2.23 2.73
N HIS A 259 14.56 0.90 2.63
CA HIS A 259 14.57 0.00 3.77
C HIS A 259 15.82 0.19 4.65
N GLU A 260 17.00 0.32 4.03
CA GLU A 260 18.22 0.57 4.81
C GLU A 260 18.22 1.97 5.45
N ASN A 261 17.72 2.98 4.73
CA ASN A 261 17.55 4.33 5.29
C ASN A 261 16.58 4.33 6.48
N ALA A 262 15.51 3.53 6.43
CA ALA A 262 14.59 3.36 7.55
C ALA A 262 15.28 2.72 8.76
N ARG A 263 16.13 1.71 8.56
CA ARG A 263 16.92 1.09 9.65
C ARG A 263 17.93 2.06 10.26
N VAL A 264 18.60 2.87 9.41
CA VAL A 264 19.52 3.92 9.89
C VAL A 264 18.76 4.94 10.71
N LEU A 265 17.66 5.46 10.20
CA LEU A 265 16.79 6.40 10.89
C LEU A 265 16.30 5.84 12.24
N ALA A 266 15.83 4.62 12.25
CA ALA A 266 15.34 3.94 13.45
C ALA A 266 16.43 3.83 14.55
N ARG A 267 17.63 3.41 14.17
CA ARG A 267 18.78 3.35 15.11
C ARG A 267 19.11 4.72 15.68
N ARG A 268 19.19 5.76 14.85
CA ARG A 268 19.46 7.13 15.27
C ARG A 268 18.36 7.69 16.19
N LEU A 269 17.09 7.38 15.90
CA LEU A 269 15.98 7.80 16.75
C LEU A 269 15.99 7.08 18.11
N ALA A 270 16.37 5.81 18.15
CA ALA A 270 16.50 5.05 19.40
C ALA A 270 17.60 5.60 20.35
N GLU A 271 18.58 6.36 19.81
CA GLU A 271 19.60 7.05 20.60
C GLU A 271 19.12 8.39 21.21
N VAL A 272 17.91 8.85 20.83
CA VAL A 272 17.35 10.11 21.36
C VAL A 272 16.71 9.86 22.72
N PRO A 273 17.11 10.57 23.78
CA PRO A 273 16.55 10.37 25.12
C PRO A 273 15.02 10.48 25.15
N GLY A 274 14.36 9.45 25.69
CA GLY A 274 12.91 9.39 25.81
C GLY A 274 12.16 8.94 24.56
N VAL A 275 12.83 8.75 23.42
CA VAL A 275 12.24 8.18 22.22
C VAL A 275 12.38 6.66 22.23
N ARG A 276 11.30 5.94 21.90
CA ARG A 276 11.32 4.48 21.81
C ARG A 276 11.02 4.06 20.38
N VAL A 277 11.89 3.21 19.83
CA VAL A 277 11.73 2.58 18.51
C VAL A 277 11.97 1.08 18.67
N GLU A 278 11.02 0.26 18.20
CA GLU A 278 11.19 -1.19 18.17
C GLU A 278 11.95 -1.57 16.89
N LEU A 279 13.29 -1.68 17.00
CA LEU A 279 14.19 -1.85 15.85
C LEU A 279 13.93 -3.14 15.06
N ASP A 280 13.53 -4.21 15.72
CA ASP A 280 13.19 -5.50 15.14
C ASP A 280 11.89 -5.48 14.31
N ARG A 281 11.10 -4.42 14.45
CA ARG A 281 9.86 -4.20 13.70
C ARG A 281 10.03 -3.33 12.46
N VAL A 282 11.22 -2.81 12.19
CA VAL A 282 11.51 -2.03 10.99
C VAL A 282 11.86 -2.99 9.84
N GLU A 283 10.83 -3.52 9.20
CA GLU A 283 10.97 -4.54 8.15
C GLU A 283 11.16 -3.91 6.75
N THR A 284 10.57 -2.73 6.54
CA THR A 284 10.59 -2.03 5.24
C THR A 284 10.96 -0.55 5.41
N ASN A 285 10.30 0.33 4.68
CA ASN A 285 10.59 1.77 4.64
C ASN A 285 9.88 2.60 5.71
N MET A 286 9.25 1.98 6.72
CA MET A 286 8.48 2.67 7.75
C MET A 286 9.13 2.56 9.12
N VAL A 287 9.16 3.68 9.85
CA VAL A 287 9.59 3.76 11.24
C VAL A 287 8.47 4.36 12.08
N TYR A 288 8.09 3.67 13.13
CA TYR A 288 7.20 4.18 14.17
C TYR A 288 8.05 4.52 15.39
N ALA A 289 7.90 5.73 15.90
CA ALA A 289 8.63 6.19 17.09
C ALA A 289 7.64 6.72 18.13
N GLU A 290 7.75 6.20 19.36
CA GLU A 290 7.05 6.74 20.52
C GLU A 290 7.85 7.90 21.10
N LEU A 291 7.15 8.99 21.42
CA LEU A 291 7.73 10.23 21.93
C LEU A 291 7.36 10.44 23.41
N PRO A 292 8.23 11.07 24.19
CA PRO A 292 7.92 11.42 25.59
C PRO A 292 6.96 12.63 25.73
N VAL A 293 6.44 13.12 24.61
CA VAL A 293 5.57 14.30 24.52
C VAL A 293 4.30 13.98 23.72
N ASP A 294 3.30 14.85 23.82
CA ASP A 294 2.09 14.76 22.99
C ASP A 294 2.44 14.99 21.51
N ALA A 295 2.33 13.94 20.69
CA ALA A 295 2.78 13.97 19.29
C ALA A 295 1.98 14.96 18.42
N PRO A 296 0.63 15.06 18.49
CA PRO A 296 -0.13 16.06 17.75
C PRO A 296 0.35 17.49 17.98
N SER A 297 0.63 17.87 19.22
CA SER A 297 1.12 19.21 19.58
C SER A 297 2.60 19.43 19.20
N PHE A 298 3.39 18.35 19.13
CA PHE A 298 4.82 18.42 18.82
C PHE A 298 5.11 18.46 17.31
N VAL A 299 4.30 17.82 16.47
CA VAL A 299 4.47 17.79 15.00
C VAL A 299 4.59 19.20 14.38
N PRO A 300 3.81 20.23 14.78
CA PRO A 300 4.00 21.59 14.26
C PRO A 300 5.39 22.15 14.54
N ARG A 301 5.99 21.82 15.69
CA ARG A 301 7.36 22.25 16.04
C ARG A 301 8.40 21.58 15.14
N LEU A 302 8.27 20.26 14.88
CA LEU A 302 9.12 19.55 13.93
C LEU A 302 9.02 20.17 12.53
N ARG A 303 7.81 20.51 12.10
CA ARG A 303 7.58 21.19 10.81
C ARG A 303 8.29 22.55 10.74
N ALA A 304 8.24 23.36 11.80
CA ALA A 304 8.92 24.63 11.88
C ALA A 304 10.46 24.47 11.82
N ALA A 305 10.97 23.34 12.34
CA ALA A 305 12.37 22.96 12.28
C ALA A 305 12.80 22.28 10.96
N GLY A 306 11.87 22.17 9.98
CA GLY A 306 12.15 21.60 8.66
C GLY A 306 12.01 20.07 8.55
N LEU A 307 11.38 19.42 9.51
CA LEU A 307 11.07 18.00 9.47
C LEU A 307 9.55 17.77 9.38
N LEU A 308 9.08 17.16 8.28
CA LEU A 308 7.67 16.85 8.05
C LEU A 308 7.39 15.39 8.37
N VAL A 309 6.55 15.14 9.36
CA VAL A 309 6.08 13.81 9.79
C VAL A 309 4.60 13.84 10.14
N ASN A 310 3.97 12.69 10.33
CA ASN A 310 2.59 12.57 10.80
C ASN A 310 2.54 11.95 12.20
N SER A 311 1.70 12.50 13.07
CA SER A 311 1.28 11.81 14.29
C SER A 311 0.35 10.65 13.92
N VAL A 312 0.52 9.52 14.61
CA VAL A 312 -0.29 8.29 14.41
C VAL A 312 -0.89 7.79 15.73
N GLY A 313 -0.82 8.61 16.75
CA GLY A 313 -1.37 8.39 18.08
C GLY A 313 -0.99 9.54 19.00
N PRO A 314 -1.45 9.52 20.27
CA PRO A 314 -1.15 10.59 21.24
C PRO A 314 0.35 10.80 21.46
N HIS A 315 1.14 9.73 21.44
CA HIS A 315 2.57 9.76 21.69
C HIS A 315 3.39 9.12 20.57
N ALA A 316 2.85 8.94 19.38
CA ALA A 316 3.54 8.25 18.30
C ALA A 316 3.56 9.06 17.01
N ILE A 317 4.69 9.01 16.31
CA ILE A 317 4.87 9.51 14.95
C ILE A 317 5.25 8.38 14.02
N ARG A 318 4.88 8.53 12.74
CA ARG A 318 5.33 7.68 11.67
C ARG A 318 6.22 8.46 10.72
N LEU A 319 7.37 7.86 10.38
CA LEU A 319 8.30 8.34 9.38
C LEU A 319 8.38 7.30 8.25
N VAL A 320 8.32 7.74 7.01
CA VAL A 320 8.36 6.86 5.84
C VAL A 320 9.50 7.29 4.94
N CYS A 321 10.51 6.43 4.79
CA CYS A 321 11.63 6.66 3.88
C CYS A 321 11.24 6.40 2.43
N HIS A 322 11.78 7.19 1.51
CA HIS A 322 11.47 7.12 0.09
C HIS A 322 12.55 7.82 -0.75
N LEU A 323 12.47 7.69 -2.06
CA LEU A 323 13.49 8.09 -3.03
C LEU A 323 13.94 9.57 -2.97
N ASP A 324 13.14 10.47 -2.42
CA ASP A 324 13.47 11.91 -2.32
C ASP A 324 14.20 12.27 -1.01
N VAL A 325 14.44 11.27 -0.12
CA VAL A 325 15.19 11.45 1.14
C VAL A 325 16.30 10.42 1.21
N ASP A 326 17.52 10.90 1.03
CA ASP A 326 18.73 10.08 1.12
C ASP A 326 19.13 9.74 2.57
N ARG A 327 20.20 8.96 2.72
CA ARG A 327 20.74 8.59 4.04
C ARG A 327 21.07 9.80 4.90
N ALA A 328 21.74 10.82 4.33
CA ALA A 328 22.09 12.05 5.05
C ALA A 328 20.84 12.81 5.49
N GLY A 329 19.77 12.81 4.68
CA GLY A 329 18.46 13.35 5.05
C GLY A 329 17.85 12.60 6.24
N CYS A 330 17.93 11.28 6.28
CA CYS A 330 17.44 10.46 7.39
C CYS A 330 18.23 10.72 8.69
N GLU A 331 19.55 10.85 8.61
CA GLU A 331 20.40 11.19 9.76
C GLU A 331 20.05 12.59 10.30
N ARG A 332 19.96 13.60 9.43
CA ARG A 332 19.52 14.95 9.81
C ARG A 332 18.12 14.99 10.40
N ALA A 333 17.19 14.13 9.95
CA ALA A 333 15.85 14.05 10.53
C ALA A 333 15.88 13.65 12.01
N ALA A 334 16.74 12.70 12.38
CA ALA A 334 16.94 12.30 13.77
C ALA A 334 17.56 13.44 14.59
N ASP A 335 18.53 14.17 14.05
CA ASP A 335 19.15 15.32 14.71
C ASP A 335 18.13 16.45 14.94
N VAL A 336 17.28 16.77 13.96
CA VAL A 336 16.20 17.75 14.09
C VAL A 336 15.22 17.34 15.19
N LEU A 337 14.83 16.05 15.23
CA LEU A 337 13.93 15.56 16.27
C LEU A 337 14.55 15.68 17.64
N ARG A 338 15.82 15.29 17.83
CA ARG A 338 16.58 15.42 19.07
C ARG A 338 16.62 16.89 19.55
N ALA A 339 17.09 17.80 18.70
CA ALA A 339 17.17 19.23 19.01
C ALA A 339 15.80 19.82 19.38
N SER A 340 14.74 19.38 18.69
CA SER A 340 13.38 19.82 18.99
C SER A 340 12.87 19.33 20.34
N LEU A 341 13.21 18.13 20.79
CA LEU A 341 12.88 17.63 22.13
C LEU A 341 13.66 18.35 23.23
N GLU A 342 14.94 18.63 23.00
CA GLU A 342 15.81 19.36 23.95
C GLU A 342 15.48 20.86 24.07
N GLY A 343 14.58 21.39 23.26
CA GLY A 343 14.19 22.80 23.30
C GLY A 343 15.14 23.77 22.58
N ARG A 344 16.04 23.25 21.77
CA ARG A 344 17.05 24.04 21.02
C ARG A 344 16.57 24.40 19.60
#